data_cd25bdf1c4e46b5c82094836e87d6816
#
_entry.id   cd25bdf1c4e46b5c82094836e87d6816
#
_cell.length_a   1.000
_cell.length_b   1.000
_cell.length_c   1.000
_cell.angle_alpha   90.00
_cell.angle_beta   90.00
_cell.angle_gamma   90.00
#
_symmetry.space_group_name_H-M   'P 1'
#
loop_
_entity.id
_entity.type
_entity.pdbx_description
1 polymer ?
#
loop_
_entity_poly.entity_id
_entity_poly.type
_entity_poly.pdbx_seq_one_letter_code
_entity_poly.pdbx_strand_id
1 'polypeptide(L)'
;MSAVTGLRFEDPWLLGLLGVVAAGALLSLLRARRPTAGLLFSSVGLLPRASPGWRIRLRWMLAALRVAALVLFVVALARPQFVRASIESVSEGIDVVLVLDTSGSMAERGFGGSTKIDAVKHVVHDFLGGLKNDRVGIVVFSGDAIVLGPPTLDYAASQRLVAPVDTGVLAGGTAIGTGLATGINVLRDSDASSKVVILLTDGENNSGDITPLDAANMAKLLGVRVYTIGAITLQSAADKDTPSDTVDEQLMRKMAEQTGGHYYRASDENSLADVYREIELLEKSHVGTREYADYQEAHLGFLALGAALLFLEIALAATLFRRAP
;
A
#
# COMPACT_ATOMS: atom_id res chain seq x y z
N MET A 1 11.70 13.43 1.57
CA MET A 1 12.10 13.88 2.94
C MET A 1 11.02 13.40 3.88
N SER A 2 11.27 12.32 4.65
CA SER A 2 10.33 11.79 5.64
C SER A 2 10.36 12.67 6.88
N ALA A 3 9.23 13.31 7.21
CA ALA A 3 9.08 14.06 8.44
C ALA A 3 9.00 13.07 9.62
N VAL A 4 9.88 13.25 10.62
CA VAL A 4 9.77 12.56 11.92
C VAL A 4 8.55 13.14 12.62
N THR A 5 7.47 12.37 12.75
CA THR A 5 6.18 12.87 13.23
C THR A 5 5.97 12.73 14.73
N GLY A 6 6.85 12.02 15.47
CA GLY A 6 6.71 11.94 16.94
C GLY A 6 7.64 10.91 17.59
N LEU A 7 7.86 11.11 18.91
CA LEU A 7 8.47 10.12 19.79
C LEU A 7 7.35 9.35 20.49
N ARG A 8 7.31 8.03 20.31
CA ARG A 8 6.37 7.13 20.98
C ARG A 8 7.17 6.16 21.87
N PHE A 9 6.63 5.82 23.02
CA PHE A 9 7.16 4.74 23.85
C PHE A 9 6.31 3.50 23.62
N GLU A 10 6.95 2.36 23.40
CA GLU A 10 6.25 1.08 23.25
C GLU A 10 5.66 0.64 24.60
N ASP A 11 6.47 0.77 25.66
CA ASP A 11 6.10 0.39 27.02
C ASP A 11 6.09 1.60 27.98
N PRO A 12 5.13 2.55 27.87
CA PRO A 12 5.12 3.78 28.66
C PRO A 12 4.94 3.55 30.17
N TRP A 13 4.35 2.42 30.58
CA TRP A 13 4.16 2.06 31.98
C TRP A 13 5.51 1.82 32.71
N LEU A 14 6.58 1.44 32.01
CA LEU A 14 7.92 1.30 32.58
C LEU A 14 8.52 2.63 33.03
N LEU A 15 8.05 3.76 32.50
CA LEU A 15 8.45 5.07 33.00
C LEU A 15 8.05 5.28 34.47
N GLY A 16 7.10 4.50 34.99
CA GLY A 16 6.78 4.46 36.43
C GLY A 16 7.96 4.09 37.33
N LEU A 17 8.95 3.34 36.79
CA LEU A 17 10.21 3.03 37.50
C LEU A 17 11.04 4.28 37.81
N LEU A 18 10.85 5.40 37.08
CA LEU A 18 11.47 6.69 37.44
C LEU A 18 11.06 7.14 38.84
N GLY A 19 9.86 6.82 39.29
CA GLY A 19 9.40 7.07 40.66
C GLY A 19 10.24 6.29 41.70
N VAL A 20 10.59 5.05 41.38
CA VAL A 20 11.46 4.23 42.26
C VAL A 20 12.87 4.80 42.29
N VAL A 21 13.41 5.20 41.12
CA VAL A 21 14.74 5.86 41.05
C VAL A 21 14.75 7.16 41.84
N ALA A 22 13.72 7.98 41.71
CA ALA A 22 13.58 9.24 42.45
C ALA A 22 13.47 9.00 43.97
N ALA A 23 12.67 8.00 44.40
CA ALA A 23 12.55 7.65 45.82
C ALA A 23 13.90 7.15 46.40
N GLY A 24 14.61 6.29 45.62
CA GLY A 24 15.96 5.85 46.02
C GLY A 24 16.98 6.98 46.13
N ALA A 25 16.96 7.92 45.16
CA ALA A 25 17.80 9.13 45.23
C ALA A 25 17.47 10.01 46.44
N LEU A 26 16.19 10.23 46.70
CA LEU A 26 15.73 11.01 47.86
C LEU A 26 16.16 10.36 49.19
N LEU A 27 15.95 9.05 49.33
CA LEU A 27 16.38 8.30 50.52
C LEU A 27 17.89 8.35 50.71
N SER A 28 18.69 8.29 49.64
CA SER A 28 20.14 8.41 49.69
C SER A 28 20.57 9.82 50.19
N LEU A 29 19.89 10.88 49.72
CA LEU A 29 20.11 12.25 50.16
C LEU A 29 19.73 12.46 51.65
N LEU A 30 18.61 11.90 52.09
CA LEU A 30 18.17 11.94 53.48
C LEU A 30 19.13 11.19 54.40
N ARG A 31 19.63 10.03 53.99
CA ARG A 31 20.64 9.26 54.73
C ARG A 31 22.00 10.01 54.82
N ALA A 32 22.40 10.66 53.73
CA ALA A 32 23.63 11.48 53.73
C ALA A 32 23.59 12.67 54.68
N ARG A 33 22.38 13.17 55.02
CA ARG A 33 22.19 14.25 55.99
C ARG A 33 22.13 13.76 57.45
N ARG A 34 22.02 12.45 57.71
CA ARG A 34 22.01 11.95 59.08
C ARG A 34 23.43 12.05 59.66
N PRO A 35 23.57 12.60 60.88
CA PRO A 35 24.88 12.64 61.51
C PRO A 35 25.34 11.20 61.71
N THR A 36 26.49 10.80 61.12
CA THR A 36 27.18 9.58 61.44
C THR A 36 27.63 9.62 62.87
N ALA A 37 27.44 8.50 63.59
CA ALA A 37 27.93 8.40 64.98
C ALA A 37 29.40 8.84 65.04
N GLY A 38 29.69 9.94 65.68
CA GLY A 38 31.04 10.47 65.83
C GLY A 38 31.82 9.59 66.76
N LEU A 39 33.01 9.19 66.37
CA LEU A 39 33.98 8.64 67.32
C LEU A 39 34.35 9.70 68.30
N LEU A 40 34.10 9.46 69.59
CA LEU A 40 34.52 10.34 70.66
C LEU A 40 36.08 10.29 70.78
N PHE A 41 36.71 11.28 70.17
CA PHE A 41 38.15 11.49 70.35
C PHE A 41 38.35 12.50 71.48
N SER A 42 39.12 12.14 72.48
CA SER A 42 39.37 12.94 73.69
C SER A 42 40.24 14.16 73.44
N SER A 43 40.75 14.41 72.24
CA SER A 43 41.54 15.65 71.99
C SER A 43 41.39 16.09 70.52
N VAL A 44 40.33 16.87 70.25
CA VAL A 44 40.07 17.51 68.93
C VAL A 44 40.98 18.73 68.68
N GLY A 45 41.65 19.22 69.71
CA GLY A 45 42.47 20.45 69.62
C GLY A 45 43.78 20.27 68.81
N LEU A 46 44.21 19.07 68.50
CA LEU A 46 45.46 18.80 67.79
C LEU A 46 45.27 18.60 66.31
N LEU A 47 44.02 18.50 65.80
CA LEU A 47 43.75 18.37 64.38
C LEU A 47 43.68 19.73 63.72
N PRO A 48 44.60 20.06 62.79
CA PRO A 48 44.45 21.29 62.00
C PRO A 48 43.06 21.30 61.33
N ARG A 49 42.36 22.43 61.35
CA ARG A 49 41.08 22.63 60.61
C ARG A 49 41.30 22.35 59.11
N ALA A 50 41.30 21.07 58.75
CA ALA A 50 41.39 20.67 57.38
C ALA A 50 40.10 21.14 56.66
N SER A 51 40.23 22.13 55.80
CA SER A 51 39.11 22.51 54.89
C SER A 51 38.73 21.26 54.07
N PRO A 52 37.42 21.00 53.88
CA PRO A 52 37.01 19.86 53.09
C PRO A 52 37.56 20.01 51.68
N GLY A 53 38.48 19.10 51.32
CA GLY A 53 39.14 19.12 50.01
C GLY A 53 38.12 19.03 48.89
N TRP A 54 38.49 19.56 47.71
CA TRP A 54 37.64 19.57 46.52
C TRP A 54 37.00 18.21 46.20
N ARG A 55 37.68 17.13 46.51
CA ARG A 55 37.19 15.75 46.36
C ARG A 55 35.96 15.46 47.20
N ILE A 56 35.81 16.02 48.39
CA ILE A 56 34.65 15.84 49.25
C ILE A 56 33.48 16.67 48.70
N ARG A 57 33.76 17.87 48.16
CA ARG A 57 32.75 18.72 47.57
C ARG A 57 32.13 18.16 46.28
N LEU A 58 32.95 17.41 45.48
CA LEU A 58 32.49 16.80 44.22
C LEU A 58 31.85 15.41 44.36
N ARG A 59 31.83 14.83 45.59
CA ARG A 59 31.23 13.46 45.77
C ARG A 59 29.75 13.35 45.33
N TRP A 60 29.01 14.42 45.41
CA TRP A 60 27.63 14.44 44.95
C TRP A 60 27.53 14.15 43.44
N MET A 61 28.57 14.45 42.66
CA MET A 61 28.64 14.20 41.23
C MET A 61 28.57 12.69 40.91
N LEU A 62 29.19 11.83 41.75
CA LEU A 62 29.08 10.37 41.59
C LEU A 62 27.63 9.91 41.77
N ALA A 63 26.92 10.43 42.75
CA ALA A 63 25.51 10.12 42.96
C ALA A 63 24.64 10.61 41.79
N ALA A 64 24.94 11.81 41.28
CA ALA A 64 24.24 12.38 40.12
C ALA A 64 24.47 11.55 38.86
N LEU A 65 25.72 11.09 38.57
CA LEU A 65 26.04 10.22 37.47
C LEU A 65 25.28 8.89 37.55
N ARG A 66 25.22 8.28 38.73
CA ARG A 66 24.47 7.06 38.97
C ARG A 66 22.98 7.21 38.72
N VAL A 67 22.38 8.30 39.24
CA VAL A 67 20.96 8.57 38.99
C VAL A 67 20.70 8.84 37.53
N ALA A 68 21.56 9.60 36.85
CA ALA A 68 21.43 9.85 35.41
C ALA A 68 21.52 8.55 34.59
N ALA A 69 22.46 7.65 34.93
CA ALA A 69 22.56 6.33 34.27
C ALA A 69 21.29 5.49 34.49
N LEU A 70 20.75 5.46 35.70
CA LEU A 70 19.51 4.73 36.01
C LEU A 70 18.30 5.30 35.26
N VAL A 71 18.20 6.62 35.16
CA VAL A 71 17.14 7.29 34.36
C VAL A 71 17.23 6.88 32.89
N LEU A 72 18.47 6.88 32.32
CA LEU A 72 18.67 6.48 30.94
C LEU A 72 18.33 5.01 30.71
N PHE A 73 18.63 4.11 31.65
CA PHE A 73 18.22 2.71 31.57
C PHE A 73 16.70 2.55 31.62
N VAL A 74 16.00 3.28 32.47
CA VAL A 74 14.54 3.26 32.52
C VAL A 74 13.94 3.76 31.20
N VAL A 75 14.50 4.85 30.63
CA VAL A 75 14.08 5.35 29.32
C VAL A 75 14.35 4.33 28.22
N ALA A 76 15.52 3.67 28.26
CA ALA A 76 15.85 2.62 27.30
C ALA A 76 14.88 1.41 27.39
N LEU A 77 14.50 1.02 28.62
CA LEU A 77 13.52 -0.05 28.85
C LEU A 77 12.13 0.32 28.32
N ALA A 78 11.74 1.57 28.40
CA ALA A 78 10.47 2.07 27.87
C ALA A 78 10.41 2.06 26.33
N ARG A 79 11.50 1.64 25.63
CA ARG A 79 11.66 1.45 24.18
C ARG A 79 11.16 2.68 23.41
N PRO A 80 11.88 3.81 23.46
CA PRO A 80 11.55 4.98 22.67
C PRO A 80 11.70 4.66 21.19
N GLN A 81 10.64 4.97 20.40
CA GLN A 81 10.55 4.74 18.95
C GLN A 81 10.34 6.07 18.25
N PHE A 82 11.09 6.31 17.19
CA PHE A 82 10.80 7.40 16.25
C PHE A 82 9.84 6.90 15.20
N VAL A 83 8.66 7.52 15.14
CA VAL A 83 7.68 7.23 14.10
C VAL A 83 8.10 7.98 12.84
N ARG A 84 8.54 7.24 11.83
CA ARG A 84 8.66 7.75 10.46
C ARG A 84 7.40 7.35 9.72
N ALA A 85 6.54 8.31 9.45
CA ALA A 85 5.48 8.11 8.48
C ALA A 85 6.15 8.05 7.08
N SER A 86 6.47 6.87 6.61
CA SER A 86 6.68 6.65 5.19
C SER A 86 5.30 6.42 4.59
N ILE A 87 4.79 7.41 3.89
CA ILE A 87 3.70 7.21 2.95
C ILE A 87 4.34 6.44 1.77
N GLU A 88 4.59 5.16 1.94
CA GLU A 88 4.65 4.28 0.80
C GLU A 88 3.20 4.10 0.38
N SER A 89 2.81 4.80 -0.68
CA SER A 89 1.67 4.40 -1.46
C SER A 89 2.00 3.04 -2.07
N VAL A 90 1.83 1.97 -1.29
CA VAL A 90 1.72 0.65 -1.86
C VAL A 90 0.40 0.71 -2.62
N SER A 91 0.49 1.07 -3.87
CA SER A 91 -0.59 0.85 -4.82
C SER A 91 -0.76 -0.67 -4.86
N GLU A 92 -1.66 -1.20 -4.05
CA GLU A 92 -2.10 -2.58 -4.23
C GLU A 92 -2.62 -2.62 -5.66
N GLY A 93 -1.99 -3.43 -6.52
CA GLY A 93 -2.41 -3.57 -7.90
C GLY A 93 -3.85 -4.10 -7.96
N ILE A 94 -4.55 -3.73 -9.00
CA ILE A 94 -5.88 -4.25 -9.31
C ILE A 94 -5.77 -5.46 -10.25
N ASP A 95 -6.77 -6.32 -10.23
CA ASP A 95 -6.90 -7.38 -11.22
C ASP A 95 -7.88 -6.96 -12.31
N VAL A 96 -7.37 -6.87 -13.52
CA VAL A 96 -8.13 -6.47 -14.69
C VAL A 96 -8.24 -7.65 -15.64
N VAL A 97 -9.43 -7.92 -16.17
CA VAL A 97 -9.61 -8.84 -17.31
C VAL A 97 -10.17 -8.07 -18.50
N LEU A 98 -9.42 -8.10 -19.60
CA LEU A 98 -9.85 -7.56 -20.87
C LEU A 98 -10.67 -8.63 -21.60
N VAL A 99 -11.92 -8.33 -21.90
CA VAL A 99 -12.84 -9.20 -22.66
C VAL A 99 -13.07 -8.55 -24.01
N LEU A 100 -12.41 -9.11 -25.03
CA LEU A 100 -12.30 -8.52 -26.36
C LEU A 100 -13.17 -9.27 -27.36
N ASP A 101 -14.02 -8.55 -28.05
CA ASP A 101 -14.83 -9.05 -29.14
C ASP A 101 -13.96 -9.33 -30.38
N THR A 102 -14.10 -10.54 -30.95
CA THR A 102 -13.45 -10.97 -32.20
C THR A 102 -14.47 -11.44 -33.24
N SER A 103 -15.73 -10.99 -33.10
CA SER A 103 -16.79 -11.27 -34.05
C SER A 103 -16.51 -10.65 -35.43
N GLY A 104 -17.27 -11.08 -36.45
CA GLY A 104 -17.06 -10.65 -37.83
C GLY A 104 -17.15 -9.15 -38.06
N SER A 105 -17.95 -8.42 -37.25
CA SER A 105 -18.08 -6.95 -37.30
C SER A 105 -16.78 -6.21 -36.94
N MET A 106 -15.95 -6.81 -36.11
CA MET A 106 -14.63 -6.24 -35.73
C MET A 106 -13.62 -6.24 -36.91
N ALA A 107 -13.87 -7.00 -37.99
CA ALA A 107 -13.07 -6.95 -39.24
C ALA A 107 -13.40 -5.71 -40.09
N GLU A 108 -14.49 -5.00 -39.80
CA GLU A 108 -14.86 -3.82 -40.56
C GLU A 108 -13.86 -2.68 -40.37
N ARG A 109 -13.72 -1.84 -41.39
CA ARG A 109 -12.90 -0.61 -41.30
C ARG A 109 -13.59 0.37 -40.38
N GLY A 110 -12.88 0.73 -39.29
CA GLY A 110 -13.44 1.57 -38.26
C GLY A 110 -12.62 2.82 -38.00
N PHE A 111 -11.44 2.67 -37.54
CA PHE A 111 -10.62 3.74 -36.99
C PHE A 111 -9.49 4.12 -37.96
N GLY A 112 -9.53 5.31 -38.57
CA GLY A 112 -8.40 5.86 -39.33
C GLY A 112 -7.92 5.04 -40.54
N GLY A 113 -8.74 4.07 -41.05
CA GLY A 113 -8.39 3.20 -42.17
C GLY A 113 -7.89 1.80 -41.79
N SER A 114 -7.66 1.53 -40.53
CA SER A 114 -7.43 0.19 -39.94
C SER A 114 -8.76 -0.51 -39.64
N THR A 115 -8.71 -1.82 -39.37
CA THR A 115 -9.88 -2.53 -38.85
C THR A 115 -10.10 -2.20 -37.39
N LYS A 116 -11.34 -2.39 -36.90
CA LYS A 116 -11.66 -2.19 -35.47
C LYS A 116 -10.79 -3.06 -34.59
N ILE A 117 -10.56 -4.33 -34.96
CA ILE A 117 -9.74 -5.26 -34.21
C ILE A 117 -8.26 -4.81 -34.13
N ASP A 118 -7.72 -4.23 -35.22
CA ASP A 118 -6.34 -3.72 -35.20
C ASP A 118 -6.18 -2.50 -34.29
N ALA A 119 -7.16 -1.59 -34.31
CA ALA A 119 -7.18 -0.46 -33.40
C ALA A 119 -7.25 -0.91 -31.94
N VAL A 120 -8.09 -1.90 -31.63
CA VAL A 120 -8.18 -2.50 -30.29
C VAL A 120 -6.85 -3.13 -29.87
N LYS A 121 -6.20 -3.89 -30.76
CA LYS A 121 -4.87 -4.47 -30.47
C LYS A 121 -3.83 -3.42 -30.14
N HIS A 122 -3.78 -2.30 -30.89
CA HIS A 122 -2.86 -1.19 -30.65
C HIS A 122 -3.11 -0.58 -29.27
N VAL A 123 -4.35 -0.21 -28.97
CA VAL A 123 -4.68 0.43 -27.70
C VAL A 123 -4.45 -0.51 -26.51
N VAL A 124 -4.80 -1.80 -26.64
CA VAL A 124 -4.50 -2.79 -25.59
C VAL A 124 -3.00 -2.96 -25.40
N HIS A 125 -2.21 -2.96 -26.48
CA HIS A 125 -0.74 -3.00 -26.40
C HIS A 125 -0.18 -1.82 -25.60
N ASP A 126 -0.66 -0.61 -25.89
CA ASP A 126 -0.20 0.62 -25.22
C ASP A 126 -0.68 0.69 -23.76
N PHE A 127 -1.93 0.27 -23.50
CA PHE A 127 -2.47 0.12 -22.14
C PHE A 127 -1.61 -0.82 -21.31
N LEU A 128 -1.30 -2.01 -21.81
CA LEU A 128 -0.43 -2.98 -21.13
C LEU A 128 0.97 -2.40 -20.86
N GLY A 129 1.49 -1.61 -21.79
CA GLY A 129 2.80 -0.93 -21.63
C GLY A 129 2.82 0.17 -20.57
N GLY A 130 1.68 0.74 -20.23
CA GLY A 130 1.53 1.78 -19.21
C GLY A 130 1.38 1.25 -17.78
N LEU A 131 0.98 0.01 -17.61
CA LEU A 131 0.72 -0.61 -16.30
C LEU A 131 2.03 -0.92 -15.55
N LYS A 132 1.93 -0.94 -14.21
CA LYS A 132 3.11 -1.21 -13.35
C LYS A 132 2.90 -2.34 -12.36
N ASN A 133 1.77 -2.38 -11.67
CA ASN A 133 1.52 -3.32 -10.56
C ASN A 133 0.20 -4.07 -10.71
N ASP A 134 -0.52 -3.87 -11.82
CA ASP A 134 -1.85 -4.44 -12.05
C ASP A 134 -1.73 -5.77 -12.79
N ARG A 135 -2.41 -6.82 -12.36
CA ARG A 135 -2.44 -8.09 -13.07
C ARG A 135 -3.49 -8.03 -14.17
N VAL A 136 -3.12 -8.41 -15.38
CA VAL A 136 -4.02 -8.39 -16.53
C VAL A 136 -4.23 -9.78 -17.09
N GLY A 137 -5.49 -10.21 -17.14
CA GLY A 137 -5.96 -11.37 -17.86
C GLY A 137 -6.61 -10.98 -19.19
N ILE A 138 -6.64 -11.90 -20.16
CA ILE A 138 -7.19 -11.65 -21.48
C ILE A 138 -8.14 -12.77 -21.86
N VAL A 139 -9.35 -12.39 -22.23
CA VAL A 139 -10.39 -13.24 -22.80
C VAL A 139 -10.77 -12.69 -24.16
N VAL A 140 -10.92 -13.56 -25.14
CA VAL A 140 -11.51 -13.20 -26.43
C VAL A 140 -12.80 -13.96 -26.63
N PHE A 141 -13.77 -13.34 -27.28
CA PHE A 141 -15.05 -13.98 -27.57
C PHE A 141 -15.58 -13.63 -28.95
N SER A 142 -16.41 -14.49 -29.44
CA SER A 142 -17.26 -14.34 -30.64
C SER A 142 -18.56 -15.08 -30.36
N GLY A 143 -18.91 -16.15 -31.10
CA GLY A 143 -20.01 -17.04 -30.69
C GLY A 143 -19.72 -17.94 -29.49
N ASP A 144 -18.46 -18.03 -29.08
CA ASP A 144 -17.96 -18.68 -27.87
C ASP A 144 -16.84 -17.81 -27.23
N ALA A 145 -16.32 -18.20 -26.05
CA ALA A 145 -15.29 -17.43 -25.36
C ALA A 145 -14.12 -18.32 -24.93
N ILE A 146 -12.89 -17.78 -25.07
CA ILE A 146 -11.65 -18.45 -24.68
C ILE A 146 -10.78 -17.52 -23.83
N VAL A 147 -10.21 -18.07 -22.75
CA VAL A 147 -9.18 -17.41 -21.94
C VAL A 147 -7.85 -17.53 -22.68
N LEU A 148 -7.28 -16.42 -23.16
CA LEU A 148 -5.95 -16.41 -23.77
C LEU A 148 -4.85 -16.41 -22.72
N GLY A 149 -5.06 -15.73 -21.60
CA GLY A 149 -4.12 -15.69 -20.51
C GLY A 149 -4.77 -15.33 -19.17
N PRO A 150 -4.36 -15.97 -18.07
CA PRO A 150 -4.81 -15.60 -16.73
C PRO A 150 -4.19 -14.26 -16.29
N PRO A 151 -4.71 -13.63 -15.20
CA PRO A 151 -4.14 -12.39 -14.66
C PRO A 151 -2.66 -12.52 -14.30
N THR A 152 -1.82 -11.73 -14.97
CA THR A 152 -0.35 -11.75 -14.82
C THR A 152 0.23 -10.34 -14.84
N LEU A 153 1.41 -10.18 -14.22
CA LEU A 153 2.26 -8.98 -14.32
C LEU A 153 3.21 -9.04 -15.53
N ASP A 154 3.28 -10.16 -16.26
CA ASP A 154 4.08 -10.27 -17.47
C ASP A 154 3.33 -9.64 -18.66
N TYR A 155 3.39 -8.32 -18.74
CA TYR A 155 2.73 -7.56 -19.81
C TYR A 155 3.28 -7.90 -21.19
N ALA A 156 4.57 -8.23 -21.27
CA ALA A 156 5.18 -8.64 -22.54
C ALA A 156 4.61 -9.98 -23.03
N ALA A 157 4.29 -10.92 -22.13
CA ALA A 157 3.59 -12.14 -22.47
C ALA A 157 2.15 -11.82 -22.92
N SER A 158 1.44 -10.96 -22.20
CA SER A 158 0.08 -10.54 -22.56
C SER A 158 0.01 -9.87 -23.93
N GLN A 159 0.97 -8.98 -24.24
CA GLN A 159 1.07 -8.34 -25.56
C GLN A 159 1.29 -9.39 -26.69
N ARG A 160 2.14 -10.39 -26.45
CA ARG A 160 2.36 -11.50 -27.41
C ARG A 160 1.12 -12.37 -27.64
N LEU A 161 0.27 -12.53 -26.62
CA LEU A 161 -0.99 -13.25 -26.73
C LEU A 161 -2.04 -12.48 -27.54
N VAL A 162 -2.09 -11.15 -27.42
CA VAL A 162 -3.04 -10.28 -28.15
C VAL A 162 -2.62 -10.09 -29.60
N ALA A 163 -1.34 -10.01 -29.90
CA ALA A 163 -0.83 -9.70 -31.23
C ALA A 163 -1.40 -10.60 -32.38
N PRO A 164 -1.50 -11.94 -32.23
CA PRO A 164 -2.04 -12.81 -33.25
C PRO A 164 -3.58 -12.91 -33.27
N VAL A 165 -4.27 -12.23 -32.34
CA VAL A 165 -5.75 -12.28 -32.28
C VAL A 165 -6.32 -11.71 -33.59
N ASP A 166 -7.25 -12.44 -34.19
CA ASP A 166 -7.93 -12.01 -35.40
C ASP A 166 -9.41 -12.44 -35.38
N THR A 167 -10.20 -11.85 -36.24
CA THR A 167 -11.61 -12.20 -36.40
C THR A 167 -11.78 -13.57 -37.09
N GLY A 168 -12.86 -14.27 -36.78
CA GLY A 168 -13.20 -15.54 -37.42
C GLY A 168 -12.43 -16.78 -36.89
N VAL A 169 -11.66 -16.64 -35.82
CA VAL A 169 -10.96 -17.79 -35.19
C VAL A 169 -11.94 -18.63 -34.35
N LEU A 170 -12.93 -17.98 -33.75
CA LEU A 170 -13.98 -18.62 -32.96
C LEU A 170 -15.26 -18.82 -33.79
N ALA A 171 -16.21 -19.58 -33.24
CA ALA A 171 -17.54 -19.74 -33.84
C ALA A 171 -18.18 -18.40 -34.15
N GLY A 172 -18.90 -18.30 -35.26
CA GLY A 172 -19.58 -17.05 -35.64
C GLY A 172 -20.67 -16.66 -34.67
N GLY A 173 -20.90 -15.35 -34.57
CA GLY A 173 -21.85 -14.74 -33.64
C GLY A 173 -21.17 -13.84 -32.61
N THR A 174 -21.97 -13.25 -31.72
CA THR A 174 -21.48 -12.35 -30.64
C THR A 174 -22.14 -12.73 -29.31
N ALA A 175 -21.43 -13.51 -28.51
CA ALA A 175 -21.89 -14.07 -27.23
C ALA A 175 -21.38 -13.22 -26.05
N ILE A 176 -21.87 -11.98 -25.92
CA ILE A 176 -21.41 -11.02 -24.90
C ILE A 176 -21.54 -11.60 -23.49
N GLY A 177 -22.69 -12.25 -23.20
CA GLY A 177 -22.91 -12.85 -21.88
C GLY A 177 -21.92 -13.96 -21.55
N THR A 178 -21.57 -14.82 -22.51
CA THR A 178 -20.58 -15.89 -22.36
C THR A 178 -19.18 -15.30 -22.18
N GLY A 179 -18.79 -14.31 -23.00
CA GLY A 179 -17.52 -13.58 -22.87
C GLY A 179 -17.36 -12.94 -21.49
N LEU A 180 -18.37 -12.21 -21.04
CA LEU A 180 -18.38 -11.58 -19.72
C LEU A 180 -18.31 -12.61 -18.59
N ALA A 181 -19.12 -13.67 -18.64
CA ALA A 181 -19.11 -14.73 -17.63
C ALA A 181 -17.75 -15.42 -17.54
N THR A 182 -17.09 -15.66 -18.69
CA THR A 182 -15.74 -16.20 -18.75
C THR A 182 -14.73 -15.27 -18.10
N GLY A 183 -14.77 -13.95 -18.39
CA GLY A 183 -13.93 -12.96 -17.76
C GLY A 183 -14.11 -12.87 -16.23
N ILE A 184 -15.36 -12.93 -15.77
CA ILE A 184 -15.69 -12.95 -14.34
C ILE A 184 -15.15 -14.21 -13.67
N ASN A 185 -15.27 -15.37 -14.31
CA ASN A 185 -14.77 -16.63 -13.78
C ASN A 185 -13.25 -16.62 -13.58
N VAL A 186 -12.51 -15.93 -14.46
CA VAL A 186 -11.06 -15.74 -14.33
C VAL A 186 -10.70 -14.96 -13.04
N LEU A 187 -11.57 -14.05 -12.59
CA LEU A 187 -11.37 -13.24 -11.38
C LEU A 187 -12.00 -13.84 -10.12
N ARG A 188 -12.67 -14.99 -10.22
CA ARG A 188 -13.44 -15.54 -9.10
C ARG A 188 -12.59 -15.79 -7.86
N ASP A 189 -11.41 -16.34 -8.04
CA ASP A 189 -10.50 -16.72 -6.96
C ASP A 189 -9.39 -15.66 -6.72
N SER A 190 -9.57 -14.45 -7.25
CA SER A 190 -8.66 -13.34 -7.05
C SER A 190 -8.81 -12.73 -5.66
N ASP A 191 -7.66 -12.48 -4.99
CA ASP A 191 -7.57 -11.79 -3.69
C ASP A 191 -7.31 -10.28 -3.84
N ALA A 192 -7.35 -9.73 -5.07
CA ALA A 192 -7.12 -8.31 -5.31
C ALA A 192 -8.19 -7.45 -4.64
N SER A 193 -7.78 -6.28 -4.13
CA SER A 193 -8.67 -5.29 -3.49
C SER A 193 -9.71 -4.73 -4.46
N SER A 194 -9.38 -4.67 -5.76
CA SER A 194 -10.32 -4.33 -6.83
C SER A 194 -10.21 -5.36 -7.95
N LYS A 195 -11.38 -5.83 -8.42
CA LYS A 195 -11.56 -6.77 -9.53
C LYS A 195 -12.38 -6.12 -10.62
N VAL A 196 -11.81 -6.03 -11.82
CA VAL A 196 -12.37 -5.28 -12.94
C VAL A 196 -12.43 -6.14 -14.20
N VAL A 197 -13.56 -6.07 -14.88
CA VAL A 197 -13.68 -6.56 -16.25
C VAL A 197 -13.91 -5.37 -17.18
N ILE A 198 -13.14 -5.27 -18.24
CA ILE A 198 -13.32 -4.30 -19.31
C ILE A 198 -13.80 -5.08 -20.54
N LEU A 199 -15.07 -4.93 -20.85
CA LEU A 199 -15.73 -5.56 -21.99
C LEU A 199 -15.72 -4.59 -23.17
N LEU A 200 -15.14 -4.99 -24.29
CA LEU A 200 -15.12 -4.25 -25.53
C LEU A 200 -15.86 -5.02 -26.62
N THR A 201 -16.86 -4.41 -27.22
CA THR A 201 -17.66 -4.97 -28.32
C THR A 201 -18.19 -3.86 -29.24
N ASP A 202 -18.46 -4.22 -30.49
CA ASP A 202 -19.10 -3.35 -31.47
C ASP A 202 -20.47 -3.89 -31.95
N GLY A 203 -20.91 -5.01 -31.35
CA GLY A 203 -22.09 -5.75 -31.80
C GLY A 203 -23.19 -5.88 -30.76
N GLU A 204 -24.32 -6.44 -31.22
CA GLU A 204 -25.42 -6.89 -30.38
C GLU A 204 -25.22 -8.35 -29.94
N ASN A 205 -25.72 -8.68 -28.74
CA ASN A 205 -25.71 -10.07 -28.28
C ASN A 205 -26.69 -10.91 -29.11
N ASN A 206 -26.16 -11.82 -29.92
CA ASN A 206 -26.96 -12.71 -30.81
C ASN A 206 -26.65 -14.17 -30.62
N SER A 207 -25.77 -14.54 -29.70
CA SER A 207 -25.30 -15.90 -29.45
C SER A 207 -25.01 -16.15 -27.99
N GLY A 208 -24.75 -17.43 -27.64
CA GLY A 208 -24.38 -17.83 -26.31
C GLY A 208 -25.55 -18.21 -25.39
N ASP A 209 -25.28 -19.09 -24.43
CA ASP A 209 -26.30 -19.62 -23.48
C ASP A 209 -26.53 -18.73 -22.27
N ILE A 210 -25.62 -17.79 -21.98
CA ILE A 210 -25.69 -16.86 -20.85
C ILE A 210 -26.13 -15.49 -21.34
N THR A 211 -27.19 -14.94 -20.75
CA THR A 211 -27.58 -13.58 -21.11
C THR A 211 -26.61 -12.55 -20.52
N PRO A 212 -26.35 -11.43 -21.22
CA PRO A 212 -25.47 -10.38 -20.70
C PRO A 212 -25.85 -9.85 -19.31
N LEU A 213 -27.14 -9.75 -19.01
CA LEU A 213 -27.63 -9.30 -17.70
C LEU A 213 -27.41 -10.35 -16.60
N ASP A 214 -27.52 -11.65 -16.91
CA ASP A 214 -27.22 -12.70 -15.96
C ASP A 214 -25.73 -12.70 -15.61
N ALA A 215 -24.86 -12.52 -16.64
CA ALA A 215 -23.43 -12.35 -16.41
C ALA A 215 -23.10 -11.12 -15.55
N ALA A 216 -23.77 -9.99 -15.79
CA ALA A 216 -23.62 -8.77 -14.96
C ALA A 216 -24.08 -9.01 -13.50
N ASN A 217 -25.17 -9.76 -13.30
CA ASN A 217 -25.62 -10.16 -11.95
C ASN A 217 -24.57 -11.03 -11.24
N MET A 218 -23.95 -11.98 -11.97
CA MET A 218 -22.84 -12.77 -11.42
C MET A 218 -21.66 -11.89 -11.03
N ALA A 219 -21.27 -10.92 -11.87
CA ALA A 219 -20.21 -9.95 -11.55
C ALA A 219 -20.52 -9.19 -10.25
N LYS A 220 -21.72 -8.67 -10.12
CA LYS A 220 -22.18 -7.98 -8.91
C LYS A 220 -22.07 -8.84 -7.65
N LEU A 221 -22.50 -10.10 -7.71
CA LEU A 221 -22.42 -11.03 -6.58
C LEU A 221 -20.97 -11.33 -6.16
N LEU A 222 -20.05 -11.35 -7.11
CA LEU A 222 -18.61 -11.61 -6.88
C LEU A 222 -17.82 -10.32 -6.59
N GLY A 223 -18.47 -9.17 -6.55
CA GLY A 223 -17.82 -7.88 -6.32
C GLY A 223 -16.88 -7.47 -7.46
N VAL A 224 -17.16 -7.92 -8.69
CA VAL A 224 -16.42 -7.55 -9.91
C VAL A 224 -17.12 -6.37 -10.57
N ARG A 225 -16.37 -5.28 -10.82
CA ARG A 225 -16.88 -4.13 -11.58
C ARG A 225 -16.72 -4.37 -13.08
N VAL A 226 -17.74 -4.06 -13.83
CA VAL A 226 -17.75 -4.22 -15.28
C VAL A 226 -17.82 -2.86 -15.95
N TYR A 227 -16.78 -2.54 -16.69
CA TYR A 227 -16.75 -1.42 -17.61
C TYR A 227 -17.05 -1.94 -19.02
N THR A 228 -17.95 -1.25 -19.71
CA THR A 228 -18.34 -1.64 -21.07
C THR A 228 -17.96 -0.54 -22.05
N ILE A 229 -17.31 -0.93 -23.15
CA ILE A 229 -16.85 -0.02 -24.19
C ILE A 229 -17.50 -0.43 -25.52
N GLY A 230 -18.31 0.46 -26.06
CA GLY A 230 -18.89 0.30 -27.40
C GLY A 230 -17.98 0.89 -28.48
N ALA A 231 -17.44 0.06 -29.36
CA ALA A 231 -16.61 0.49 -30.47
C ALA A 231 -17.47 0.88 -31.67
N ILE A 232 -17.70 2.18 -31.88
CA ILE A 232 -18.62 2.69 -32.91
C ILE A 232 -17.83 3.45 -33.98
N THR A 233 -18.08 3.17 -35.26
CA THR A 233 -17.47 3.90 -36.36
C THR A 233 -18.05 5.30 -36.55
N LEU A 234 -17.26 6.26 -37.02
CA LEU A 234 -17.68 7.59 -37.38
C LEU A 234 -18.82 7.62 -38.43
N GLN A 235 -18.94 6.57 -39.27
CA GLN A 235 -20.04 6.45 -40.23
C GLN A 235 -21.39 6.22 -39.55
N SER A 236 -21.44 5.47 -38.47
CA SER A 236 -22.64 5.27 -37.66
C SER A 236 -22.98 6.51 -36.80
N ALA A 237 -21.98 7.35 -36.51
CA ALA A 237 -22.16 8.58 -35.72
C ALA A 237 -22.72 9.77 -36.55
N ALA A 238 -22.56 9.74 -37.89
CA ALA A 238 -23.04 10.82 -38.77
C ALA A 238 -24.52 10.72 -39.03
N ASP A 239 -25.14 9.54 -38.92
CA ASP A 239 -26.56 9.29 -39.13
C ASP A 239 -27.33 9.37 -37.79
N LYS A 240 -27.46 10.58 -37.25
CA LYS A 240 -28.16 10.84 -35.96
C LYS A 240 -29.67 10.52 -36.01
N ASP A 241 -30.23 10.30 -37.19
CA ASP A 241 -31.68 10.13 -37.38
C ASP A 241 -32.12 8.70 -37.75
N THR A 242 -31.18 7.77 -37.90
CA THR A 242 -31.47 6.35 -38.07
C THR A 242 -31.10 5.60 -36.80
N PRO A 243 -32.04 4.85 -36.17
CA PRO A 243 -31.69 3.92 -35.08
C PRO A 243 -31.04 2.64 -35.64
N SER A 244 -29.92 2.77 -36.30
CA SER A 244 -29.06 1.64 -36.62
C SER A 244 -27.92 1.58 -35.61
N ASP A 245 -28.28 1.53 -34.33
CA ASP A 245 -27.36 1.23 -33.27
C ASP A 245 -27.04 -0.24 -33.36
N THR A 246 -25.95 -0.56 -34.07
CA THR A 246 -25.39 -1.91 -34.15
C THR A 246 -24.85 -2.37 -32.78
N VAL A 247 -24.86 -1.48 -31.81
CA VAL A 247 -24.47 -1.74 -30.42
C VAL A 247 -25.69 -1.48 -29.53
N ASP A 248 -26.06 -2.45 -28.72
CA ASP A 248 -27.09 -2.25 -27.70
C ASP A 248 -26.50 -1.42 -26.53
N GLU A 249 -26.38 -0.10 -26.74
CA GLU A 249 -25.85 0.82 -25.75
C GLU A 249 -26.63 0.79 -24.43
N GLN A 250 -27.95 0.56 -24.52
CA GLN A 250 -28.81 0.51 -23.32
C GLN A 250 -28.47 -0.73 -22.48
N LEU A 251 -28.26 -1.87 -23.13
CA LEU A 251 -27.85 -3.10 -22.47
C LEU A 251 -26.48 -2.97 -21.83
N MET A 252 -25.50 -2.43 -22.58
CA MET A 252 -24.14 -2.22 -22.08
C MET A 252 -24.08 -1.28 -20.90
N ARG A 253 -24.82 -0.15 -20.98
CA ARG A 253 -24.95 0.80 -19.87
C ARG A 253 -25.56 0.14 -18.64
N LYS A 254 -26.61 -0.64 -18.81
CA LYS A 254 -27.29 -1.36 -17.73
C LYS A 254 -26.38 -2.38 -17.05
N MET A 255 -25.58 -3.14 -17.83
CA MET A 255 -24.61 -4.07 -17.28
C MET A 255 -23.55 -3.34 -16.43
N ALA A 256 -22.99 -2.25 -16.93
CA ALA A 256 -21.99 -1.46 -16.22
C ALA A 256 -22.57 -0.87 -14.93
N GLU A 257 -23.71 -0.19 -14.99
CA GLU A 257 -24.37 0.43 -13.83
C GLU A 257 -24.73 -0.58 -12.73
N GLN A 258 -25.18 -1.79 -13.09
CA GLN A 258 -25.50 -2.86 -12.12
C GLN A 258 -24.32 -3.30 -11.27
N THR A 259 -23.11 -3.18 -11.81
CA THR A 259 -21.87 -3.62 -11.18
C THR A 259 -21.06 -2.48 -10.57
N GLY A 260 -21.52 -1.23 -10.72
CA GLY A 260 -20.84 -0.03 -10.24
C GLY A 260 -19.74 0.46 -11.19
N GLY A 261 -19.70 -0.02 -12.43
CA GLY A 261 -18.86 0.50 -13.50
C GLY A 261 -19.58 1.51 -14.37
N HIS A 262 -18.97 1.87 -15.52
CA HIS A 262 -19.49 2.85 -16.46
C HIS A 262 -19.46 2.30 -17.89
N TYR A 263 -20.39 2.80 -18.72
CA TYR A 263 -20.39 2.60 -20.17
C TYR A 263 -19.64 3.74 -20.83
N TYR A 264 -18.79 3.39 -21.79
CA TYR A 264 -18.06 4.35 -22.62
C TYR A 264 -18.32 4.08 -24.11
N ARG A 265 -18.31 5.15 -24.88
CA ARG A 265 -18.40 5.09 -26.34
C ARG A 265 -17.05 5.50 -26.92
N ALA A 266 -16.43 4.60 -27.67
CA ALA A 266 -15.19 4.87 -28.39
C ALA A 266 -15.47 5.00 -29.89
N SER A 267 -15.20 6.19 -30.44
CA SER A 267 -15.41 6.50 -31.86
C SER A 267 -14.12 6.49 -32.67
N ASP A 268 -12.98 6.46 -32.03
CA ASP A 268 -11.63 6.42 -32.61
C ASP A 268 -10.62 5.84 -31.63
N GLU A 269 -9.40 5.58 -32.11
CA GLU A 269 -8.33 4.99 -31.31
C GLU A 269 -7.92 5.86 -30.11
N ASN A 270 -7.91 7.17 -30.26
CA ASN A 270 -7.54 8.07 -29.16
C ASN A 270 -8.61 8.07 -28.06
N SER A 271 -9.91 8.10 -28.45
CA SER A 271 -10.99 8.02 -27.48
C SER A 271 -10.98 6.68 -26.72
N LEU A 272 -10.63 5.59 -27.37
CA LEU A 272 -10.47 4.28 -26.74
C LEU A 272 -9.32 4.29 -25.74
N ALA A 273 -8.17 4.86 -26.09
CA ALA A 273 -7.02 4.99 -25.18
C ALA A 273 -7.34 5.87 -23.96
N ASP A 274 -8.10 6.95 -24.16
CA ASP A 274 -8.51 7.85 -23.07
C ASP A 274 -9.47 7.15 -22.10
N VAL A 275 -10.40 6.32 -22.60
CA VAL A 275 -11.29 5.49 -21.78
C VAL A 275 -10.50 4.52 -20.89
N TYR A 276 -9.55 3.80 -21.45
CA TYR A 276 -8.71 2.88 -20.66
C TYR A 276 -7.94 3.62 -19.55
N ARG A 277 -7.40 4.81 -19.87
CA ARG A 277 -6.69 5.63 -18.87
C ARG A 277 -7.63 6.14 -17.77
N GLU A 278 -8.85 6.53 -18.13
CA GLU A 278 -9.86 6.97 -17.16
C GLU A 278 -10.25 5.84 -16.21
N ILE A 279 -10.49 4.62 -16.73
CA ILE A 279 -10.80 3.44 -15.92
C ILE A 279 -9.65 3.15 -14.95
N GLU A 280 -8.40 3.21 -15.40
CA GLU A 280 -7.23 3.01 -14.55
C GLU A 280 -7.20 4.02 -13.38
N LEU A 281 -7.46 5.28 -13.66
CA LEU A 281 -7.49 6.34 -12.64
C LEU A 281 -8.63 6.15 -11.63
N LEU A 282 -9.83 5.78 -12.11
CA LEU A 282 -11.00 5.53 -11.25
C LEU A 282 -10.74 4.37 -10.30
N GLU A 283 -10.19 3.26 -10.79
CA GLU A 283 -9.94 2.08 -9.99
C GLU A 283 -8.82 2.28 -8.99
N LYS A 284 -7.73 2.95 -9.36
CA LYS A 284 -6.64 3.28 -8.44
C LYS A 284 -7.06 4.22 -7.33
N SER A 285 -8.06 5.08 -7.56
CA SER A 285 -8.60 5.97 -6.52
C SER A 285 -9.41 5.23 -5.44
N HIS A 286 -9.94 4.05 -5.75
CA HIS A 286 -10.71 3.21 -4.82
C HIS A 286 -9.81 2.32 -3.95
N VAL A 287 -8.57 2.10 -4.36
CA VAL A 287 -7.58 1.35 -3.58
C VAL A 287 -6.99 2.28 -2.53
N GLY A 288 -7.40 2.10 -1.27
CA GLY A 288 -6.97 2.95 -0.17
C GLY A 288 -5.45 2.90 0.04
N THR A 289 -4.87 4.05 0.31
CA THR A 289 -3.47 4.17 0.72
C THR A 289 -3.34 3.57 2.13
N ARG A 290 -2.63 2.45 2.29
CA ARG A 290 -2.23 1.98 3.62
C ARG A 290 -1.01 2.78 4.06
N GLU A 291 -1.19 3.57 5.12
CA GLU A 291 -0.07 4.21 5.79
C GLU A 291 0.69 3.16 6.61
N TYR A 292 1.89 2.81 6.18
CA TYR A 292 2.82 2.05 7.00
C TYR A 292 3.64 3.02 7.84
N ALA A 293 3.47 2.94 9.16
CA ALA A 293 4.34 3.61 10.10
C ALA A 293 5.56 2.73 10.35
N ASP A 294 6.73 3.13 9.86
CA ASP A 294 7.99 2.48 10.21
C ASP A 294 8.47 3.01 11.58
N TYR A 295 8.66 2.08 12.52
CA TYR A 295 9.07 2.39 13.88
C TYR A 295 10.57 2.13 14.02
N GLN A 296 11.38 3.18 14.04
CA GLN A 296 12.81 3.05 14.34
C GLN A 296 13.06 3.05 15.84
N GLU A 297 13.59 1.95 16.35
CA GLU A 297 13.95 1.79 17.75
C GLU A 297 15.20 2.60 18.11
N ALA A 298 15.10 3.47 19.13
CA ALA A 298 16.19 4.30 19.60
C ALA A 298 16.77 3.81 20.95
N HIS A 299 16.26 2.71 21.50
CA HIS A 299 16.60 2.22 22.84
C HIS A 299 18.10 1.91 23.02
N LEU A 300 18.81 1.44 21.99
CA LEU A 300 20.23 1.13 22.03
C LEU A 300 21.11 2.36 22.33
N GLY A 301 20.73 3.54 21.80
CA GLY A 301 21.45 4.79 22.06
C GLY A 301 21.38 5.19 23.54
N PHE A 302 20.20 5.11 24.13
CA PHE A 302 19.97 5.40 25.55
C PHE A 302 20.65 4.38 26.44
N LEU A 303 20.63 3.10 26.09
CA LEU A 303 21.32 2.02 26.80
C LEU A 303 22.83 2.23 26.81
N ALA A 304 23.42 2.51 25.64
CA ALA A 304 24.86 2.73 25.51
C ALA A 304 25.33 3.96 26.33
N LEU A 305 24.55 5.06 26.28
CA LEU A 305 24.86 6.26 27.04
C LEU A 305 24.76 6.01 28.56
N GLY A 306 23.72 5.29 28.99
CA GLY A 306 23.55 4.88 30.39
C GLY A 306 24.69 4.02 30.90
N ALA A 307 25.12 3.04 30.09
CA ALA A 307 26.27 2.17 30.40
C ALA A 307 27.60 2.96 30.47
N ALA A 308 27.80 3.91 29.55
CA ALA A 308 28.99 4.76 29.55
C ALA A 308 29.06 5.64 30.81
N LEU A 309 27.92 6.23 31.24
CA LEU A 309 27.86 7.03 32.47
C LEU A 309 28.10 6.19 33.73
N LEU A 310 27.57 4.97 33.78
CA LEU A 310 27.81 4.04 34.89
C LEU A 310 29.27 3.61 34.95
N PHE A 311 29.87 3.29 33.81
CA PHE A 311 31.28 2.96 33.73
C PHE A 311 32.17 4.13 34.18
N LEU A 312 31.86 5.34 33.75
CA LEU A 312 32.55 6.57 34.17
C LEU A 312 32.43 6.77 35.68
N GLU A 313 31.25 6.58 36.25
CA GLU A 313 31.02 6.68 37.73
C GLU A 313 31.91 5.70 38.49
N ILE A 314 31.93 4.42 38.04
CA ILE A 314 32.74 3.37 38.69
C ILE A 314 34.24 3.69 38.56
N ALA A 315 34.70 4.14 37.40
CA ALA A 315 36.08 4.50 37.15
C ALA A 315 36.53 5.69 38.07
N LEU A 316 35.68 6.73 38.14
CA LEU A 316 35.92 7.89 39.02
C LEU A 316 35.88 7.50 40.50
N ALA A 317 35.00 6.62 40.92
CA ALA A 317 34.90 6.13 42.29
C ALA A 317 36.13 5.32 42.68
N ALA A 318 36.66 4.48 41.75
CA ALA A 318 37.83 3.64 41.97
C ALA A 318 39.17 4.38 41.93
N THR A 319 39.23 5.51 41.22
CA THR A 319 40.47 6.30 41.03
C THR A 319 40.52 7.55 41.88
N LEU A 320 39.79 8.58 41.44
CA LEU A 320 39.83 9.94 42.02
C LEU A 320 39.17 10.04 43.43
N PHE A 321 38.11 9.26 43.64
CA PHE A 321 37.29 9.30 44.85
C PHE A 321 37.46 8.06 45.74
N ARG A 322 38.54 7.30 45.51
CA ARG A 322 38.86 6.13 46.33
C ARG A 322 38.93 6.52 47.81
N ARG A 323 38.22 5.79 48.66
CA ARG A 323 38.36 5.89 50.11
C ARG A 323 39.64 5.14 50.50
N ALA A 324 40.59 5.86 51.07
CA ALA A 324 41.65 5.15 51.82
C ALA A 324 40.98 4.46 53.01
N PRO A 325 41.39 3.22 53.35
CA PRO A 325 40.87 2.51 54.50
C PRO A 325 41.16 3.23 55.81
#